data_35f7f5763219a9a8ac0784cb6a481890
#
_entry.id   35f7f5763219a9a8ac0784cb6a481890
#
_cell.length_a   1.000
_cell.length_b   1.000
_cell.length_c   1.000
_cell.angle_alpha   90.00
_cell.angle_beta   90.00
_cell.angle_gamma   90.00
#
_symmetry.space_group_name_H-M   'P 1'
#
loop_
_entity.id
_entity.type
_entity.pdbx_description
1 polymer ?
#
loop_
_entity_poly.entity_id
_entity_poly.type
_entity_poly.pdbx_seq_one_letter_code
_entity_poly.pdbx_strand_id
1 'polypeptide(L)'
;MAVVALAATGCNRSGQAQAASLCQDLRNLRATVSFVEAPSAGATVGQVRGDIEKLNSTIGAVDGSDTIPDAMGKALSDARDDYQDVLHGIGDDDPFSEVAAQAAAPARRLGGAFDAVVQHLACDQTPSG
;
A
#
# COMPACT_ATOMS: atom_id res chain seq x y z
N MET A 1 38.29 -11.55 9.43
CA MET A 1 37.48 -10.83 10.38
C MET A 1 36.33 -10.12 9.75
N ALA A 2 36.58 -9.31 8.76
CA ALA A 2 35.50 -8.63 8.01
C ALA A 2 34.54 -9.63 7.39
N VAL A 3 35.01 -10.81 7.03
CA VAL A 3 34.19 -11.83 6.39
C VAL A 3 33.09 -12.31 7.33
N VAL A 4 33.40 -12.50 8.60
CA VAL A 4 32.44 -12.98 9.59
C VAL A 4 31.35 -11.91 9.80
N ALA A 5 31.78 -10.67 9.91
CA ALA A 5 30.85 -9.55 10.06
C ALA A 5 29.92 -9.45 8.86
N LEU A 6 30.45 -9.68 7.67
CA LEU A 6 29.67 -9.64 6.45
C LEU A 6 28.60 -10.75 6.40
N ALA A 7 28.97 -11.94 6.88
CA ALA A 7 28.02 -13.05 6.89
C ALA A 7 26.85 -12.78 7.83
N ALA A 8 27.15 -12.28 9.03
CA ALA A 8 26.10 -11.92 9.99
C ALA A 8 25.25 -10.76 9.48
N THR A 9 25.89 -9.79 8.87
CA THR A 9 25.21 -8.65 8.27
C THR A 9 24.31 -9.08 7.10
N GLY A 10 24.71 -10.16 6.41
CA GLY A 10 23.94 -10.67 5.30
C GLY A 10 22.52 -11.08 5.69
N CYS A 11 22.35 -11.76 6.82
CA CYS A 11 21.03 -12.17 7.29
C CYS A 11 20.19 -10.95 7.70
N ASN A 12 20.80 -10.03 8.44
CA ASN A 12 20.12 -8.78 8.83
C ASN A 12 19.85 -7.91 7.61
N ARG A 13 20.74 -7.93 6.66
CA ARG A 13 20.61 -7.12 5.46
C ARG A 13 19.41 -7.56 4.61
N SER A 14 19.07 -8.85 4.59
CA SER A 14 17.90 -9.33 3.88
C SER A 14 16.62 -8.70 4.43
N GLY A 15 16.46 -8.71 5.75
CA GLY A 15 15.30 -8.08 6.39
C GLY A 15 15.31 -6.57 6.21
N GLN A 16 16.47 -5.94 6.38
CA GLN A 16 16.61 -4.50 6.20
C GLN A 16 16.40 -4.09 4.75
N ALA A 17 16.94 -4.85 3.81
CA ALA A 17 16.76 -4.58 2.40
C ALA A 17 15.29 -4.71 1.99
N GLN A 18 14.61 -5.70 2.53
CA GLN A 18 13.18 -5.90 2.28
C GLN A 18 12.37 -4.73 2.84
N ALA A 19 12.66 -4.32 4.08
CA ALA A 19 11.98 -3.19 4.70
C ALA A 19 12.27 -1.90 3.93
N ALA A 20 13.53 -1.67 3.54
CA ALA A 20 13.90 -0.49 2.78
C ALA A 20 13.23 -0.45 1.42
N SER A 21 13.15 -1.60 0.75
CA SER A 21 12.46 -1.73 -0.54
C SER A 21 10.97 -1.42 -0.40
N LEU A 22 10.32 -1.96 0.64
CA LEU A 22 8.92 -1.66 0.91
C LEU A 22 8.71 -0.19 1.24
N CYS A 23 9.59 0.41 2.04
CA CYS A 23 9.51 1.84 2.35
C CYS A 23 9.61 2.68 1.08
N GLN A 24 10.51 2.32 0.18
CA GLN A 24 10.67 3.04 -1.08
C GLN A 24 9.42 2.88 -1.94
N ASP A 25 8.89 1.67 -2.06
CA ASP A 25 7.66 1.41 -2.81
C ASP A 25 6.50 2.21 -2.23
N LEU A 26 6.37 2.24 -0.90
CA LEU A 26 5.31 2.99 -0.23
C LEU A 26 5.44 4.49 -0.48
N ARG A 27 6.66 5.01 -0.48
CA ARG A 27 6.89 6.42 -0.82
C ARG A 27 6.50 6.72 -2.27
N ASN A 28 6.88 5.82 -3.17
CA ASN A 28 6.58 6.00 -4.59
C ASN A 28 5.08 5.92 -4.86
N LEU A 29 4.35 5.18 -4.04
CA LEU A 29 2.90 5.01 -4.17
C LEU A 29 2.11 6.03 -3.35
N ARG A 30 2.78 6.93 -2.64
CA ARG A 30 2.09 7.87 -1.76
C ARG A 30 1.05 8.70 -2.51
N ALA A 31 1.40 9.20 -3.67
CA ALA A 31 0.47 9.96 -4.50
C ALA A 31 -0.68 9.09 -4.98
N THR A 32 -0.41 7.84 -5.33
CA THR A 32 -1.43 6.89 -5.75
C THR A 32 -2.39 6.57 -4.61
N VAL A 33 -1.86 6.34 -3.41
CA VAL A 33 -2.68 6.09 -2.22
C VAL A 33 -3.55 7.30 -1.91
N SER A 34 -2.98 8.50 -1.96
CA SER A 34 -3.73 9.74 -1.72
C SER A 34 -4.85 9.92 -2.73
N PHE A 35 -4.58 9.62 -3.99
CA PHE A 35 -5.61 9.71 -5.01
C PHE A 35 -6.74 8.69 -4.77
N VAL A 36 -6.39 7.46 -4.41
CA VAL A 36 -7.39 6.41 -4.13
C VAL A 36 -8.22 6.77 -2.90
N GLU A 37 -7.60 7.36 -1.88
CA GLU A 37 -8.33 7.82 -0.69
C GLU A 37 -9.32 8.94 -1.00
N ALA A 38 -8.92 9.87 -1.85
CA ALA A 38 -9.70 11.05 -2.17
C ALA A 38 -9.55 11.40 -3.64
N PRO A 39 -10.21 10.64 -4.54
CA PRO A 39 -10.11 10.93 -5.96
C PRO A 39 -10.56 12.34 -6.28
N SER A 40 -9.94 12.95 -7.28
CA SER A 40 -10.31 14.29 -7.71
C SER A 40 -11.74 14.31 -8.26
N ALA A 41 -12.35 15.49 -8.26
CA ALA A 41 -13.76 15.65 -8.62
C ALA A 41 -14.09 15.12 -10.02
N GLY A 42 -13.14 15.22 -10.93
CA GLY A 42 -13.35 14.75 -12.31
C GLY A 42 -12.88 13.32 -12.57
N ALA A 43 -12.48 12.59 -11.53
CA ALA A 43 -11.95 11.24 -11.71
C ALA A 43 -13.05 10.27 -12.15
N THR A 44 -12.66 9.32 -12.99
CA THR A 44 -13.54 8.22 -13.39
C THR A 44 -13.26 6.99 -12.54
N VAL A 45 -14.22 6.08 -12.49
CA VAL A 45 -14.06 4.80 -11.80
C VAL A 45 -12.87 4.02 -12.38
N GLY A 46 -12.68 4.07 -13.69
CA GLY A 46 -11.57 3.41 -14.35
C GLY A 46 -10.21 3.91 -13.87
N GLN A 47 -10.08 5.24 -13.64
CA GLN A 47 -8.85 5.81 -13.11
C GLN A 47 -8.56 5.31 -11.70
N VAL A 48 -9.57 5.28 -10.85
CA VAL A 48 -9.44 4.77 -9.49
C VAL A 48 -9.08 3.29 -9.50
N ARG A 49 -9.77 2.53 -10.34
CA ARG A 49 -9.52 1.08 -10.47
C ARG A 49 -8.09 0.81 -10.93
N GLY A 50 -7.60 1.59 -11.90
CA GLY A 50 -6.23 1.47 -12.39
C GLY A 50 -5.20 1.78 -11.31
N ASP A 51 -5.47 2.78 -10.47
CA ASP A 51 -4.57 3.12 -9.37
C ASP A 51 -4.59 2.05 -8.29
N ILE A 52 -5.75 1.46 -8.01
CA ILE A 52 -5.83 0.32 -7.08
C ILE A 52 -4.97 -0.85 -7.61
N GLU A 53 -5.00 -1.10 -8.91
CA GLU A 53 -4.17 -2.14 -9.52
C GLU A 53 -2.68 -1.86 -9.32
N LYS A 54 -2.26 -0.61 -9.36
CA LYS A 54 -0.87 -0.24 -9.09
C LYS A 54 -0.46 -0.58 -7.67
N LEU A 55 -1.40 -0.56 -6.74
CA LEU A 55 -1.13 -0.90 -5.34
C LEU A 55 -1.05 -2.41 -5.11
N ASN A 56 -1.62 -3.23 -5.99
CA ASN A 56 -1.74 -4.67 -5.76
C ASN A 56 -0.39 -5.35 -5.53
N SER A 57 0.61 -4.98 -6.29
CA SER A 57 1.95 -5.54 -6.17
C SER A 57 2.54 -5.28 -4.79
N THR A 58 2.43 -4.04 -4.31
CA THR A 58 2.92 -3.66 -2.99
C THR A 58 2.09 -4.29 -1.88
N ILE A 59 0.77 -4.36 -2.05
CA ILE A 59 -0.10 -5.04 -1.08
C ILE A 59 0.29 -6.51 -0.95
N GLY A 60 0.56 -7.18 -2.06
CA GLY A 60 1.04 -8.56 -2.05
C GLY A 60 2.39 -8.69 -1.35
N ALA A 61 3.29 -7.76 -1.58
CA ALA A 61 4.60 -7.75 -0.92
C ALA A 61 4.47 -7.55 0.58
N VAL A 62 3.58 -6.68 1.02
CA VAL A 62 3.29 -6.46 2.45
C VAL A 62 2.73 -7.73 3.08
N ASP A 63 1.76 -8.34 2.41
CA ASP A 63 1.09 -9.54 2.91
C ASP A 63 2.06 -10.72 3.03
N GLY A 64 3.00 -10.83 2.11
CA GLY A 64 4.00 -11.89 2.12
C GLY A 64 5.26 -11.58 2.93
N SER A 65 5.36 -10.41 3.55
CA SER A 65 6.57 -10.01 4.26
C SER A 65 6.61 -10.60 5.67
N ASP A 66 7.77 -11.18 6.02
CA ASP A 66 8.01 -11.70 7.37
C ASP A 66 8.20 -10.59 8.39
N THR A 67 8.49 -9.38 7.94
CA THR A 67 8.75 -8.26 8.84
C THR A 67 7.49 -7.49 9.22
N ILE A 68 6.36 -7.83 8.61
CA ILE A 68 5.09 -7.15 8.86
C ILE A 68 4.10 -8.16 9.44
N PRO A 69 3.42 -7.81 10.55
CA PRO A 69 2.42 -8.72 11.11
C PRO A 69 1.31 -9.07 10.11
N ASP A 70 0.90 -10.31 10.13
CA ASP A 70 -0.16 -10.81 9.22
C ASP A 70 -1.42 -9.98 9.30
N ALA A 71 -1.77 -9.50 10.49
CA ALA A 71 -2.96 -8.69 10.70
C ALA A 71 -2.91 -7.37 9.90
N MET A 72 -1.72 -6.79 9.75
CA MET A 72 -1.56 -5.56 8.96
C MET A 72 -1.73 -5.84 7.47
N GLY A 73 -1.13 -6.92 6.98
CA GLY A 73 -1.29 -7.32 5.59
C GLY A 73 -2.74 -7.64 5.26
N LYS A 74 -3.41 -8.34 6.17
CA LYS A 74 -4.82 -8.69 6.01
C LYS A 74 -5.70 -7.44 5.99
N ALA A 75 -5.45 -6.49 6.89
CA ALA A 75 -6.23 -5.25 6.94
C ALA A 75 -6.10 -4.49 5.62
N LEU A 76 -4.89 -4.46 5.07
CA LEU A 76 -4.63 -3.80 3.81
C LEU A 76 -5.35 -4.50 2.65
N SER A 77 -5.25 -5.83 2.57
CA SER A 77 -5.92 -6.62 1.54
C SER A 77 -7.44 -6.52 1.65
N ASP A 78 -7.98 -6.59 2.86
CA ASP A 78 -9.42 -6.51 3.08
C ASP A 78 -9.96 -5.14 2.67
N ALA A 79 -9.26 -4.07 3.02
CA ALA A 79 -9.67 -2.72 2.64
C ALA A 79 -9.67 -2.54 1.12
N ARG A 80 -8.63 -3.08 0.45
CA ARG A 80 -8.57 -3.07 -1.00
C ARG A 80 -9.75 -3.83 -1.61
N ASP A 81 -10.02 -5.02 -1.10
CA ASP A 81 -11.11 -5.86 -1.62
C ASP A 81 -12.45 -5.18 -1.44
N ASP A 82 -12.68 -4.57 -0.29
CA ASP A 82 -13.92 -3.83 -0.03
C ASP A 82 -14.07 -2.65 -0.98
N TYR A 83 -12.97 -1.96 -1.26
CA TYR A 83 -12.98 -0.85 -2.21
C TYR A 83 -13.31 -1.36 -3.61
N GLN A 84 -12.69 -2.45 -4.03
CA GLN A 84 -12.96 -3.05 -5.33
C GLN A 84 -14.41 -3.53 -5.45
N ASP A 85 -14.97 -4.04 -4.36
CA ASP A 85 -16.39 -4.46 -4.33
C ASP A 85 -17.31 -3.28 -4.59
N VAL A 86 -17.00 -2.11 -4.04
CA VAL A 86 -17.79 -0.90 -4.31
C VAL A 86 -17.75 -0.55 -5.79
N LEU A 87 -16.60 -0.74 -6.43
CA LEU A 87 -16.42 -0.40 -7.85
C LEU A 87 -16.89 -1.49 -8.79
N HIS A 88 -17.19 -2.67 -8.26
CA HIS A 88 -17.58 -3.82 -9.08
C HIS A 88 -18.90 -3.54 -9.82
N GLY A 89 -18.90 -3.80 -11.10
CA GLY A 89 -20.09 -3.59 -11.92
C GLY A 89 -20.30 -2.15 -12.39
N ILE A 90 -19.42 -1.23 -11.99
CA ILE A 90 -19.51 0.16 -12.41
C ILE A 90 -18.57 0.36 -13.60
N GLY A 91 -19.06 1.06 -14.62
CA GLY A 91 -18.28 1.28 -15.83
C GLY A 91 -17.07 2.16 -15.61
N ASP A 92 -16.00 1.91 -16.35
CA ASP A 92 -14.76 2.67 -16.24
C ASP A 92 -14.95 4.15 -16.54
N ASP A 93 -15.87 4.48 -17.42
CA ASP A 93 -16.12 5.87 -17.81
C ASP A 93 -17.07 6.60 -16.86
N ASP A 94 -17.67 5.88 -15.91
CA ASP A 94 -18.60 6.48 -14.96
C ASP A 94 -17.83 7.37 -13.99
N PRO A 95 -18.42 8.52 -13.60
CA PRO A 95 -17.76 9.40 -12.62
C PRO A 95 -17.64 8.72 -11.26
N PHE A 96 -16.47 8.82 -10.65
CA PHE A 96 -16.27 8.27 -9.31
C PHE A 96 -17.22 8.93 -8.29
N SER A 97 -17.59 10.18 -8.53
CA SER A 97 -18.47 10.92 -7.62
C SER A 97 -19.79 10.20 -7.35
N GLU A 98 -20.24 9.35 -8.27
CA GLU A 98 -21.47 8.58 -8.07
C GLU A 98 -21.35 7.53 -6.97
N VAL A 99 -20.16 7.04 -6.71
CA VAL A 99 -19.90 6.00 -5.71
C VAL A 99 -19.03 6.48 -4.57
N ALA A 100 -18.69 7.76 -4.55
CA ALA A 100 -17.77 8.32 -3.57
C ALA A 100 -18.24 8.07 -2.13
N ALA A 101 -19.54 8.17 -1.88
CA ALA A 101 -20.09 7.95 -0.54
C ALA A 101 -19.90 6.51 -0.08
N GLN A 102 -20.14 5.54 -0.96
CA GLN A 102 -19.96 4.12 -0.63
C GLN A 102 -18.48 3.76 -0.51
N ALA A 103 -17.63 4.43 -1.27
CA ALA A 103 -16.19 4.16 -1.28
C ALA A 103 -15.46 4.82 -0.12
N ALA A 104 -16.07 5.79 0.57
CA ALA A 104 -15.40 6.59 1.58
C ALA A 104 -14.84 5.74 2.73
N ALA A 105 -15.59 4.77 3.24
CA ALA A 105 -15.14 3.94 4.35
C ALA A 105 -14.00 2.99 3.93
N PRO A 106 -14.12 2.21 2.83
CA PRO A 106 -12.98 1.39 2.39
C PRO A 106 -11.76 2.22 2.02
N ALA A 107 -11.96 3.41 1.44
CA ALA A 107 -10.84 4.29 1.09
C ALA A 107 -10.06 4.71 2.34
N ARG A 108 -10.76 5.11 3.39
CA ARG A 108 -10.11 5.50 4.66
C ARG A 108 -9.40 4.32 5.31
N ARG A 109 -10.00 3.14 5.27
CA ARG A 109 -9.37 1.94 5.81
C ARG A 109 -8.11 1.59 5.03
N LEU A 110 -8.17 1.72 3.72
CA LEU A 110 -7.00 1.45 2.87
C LEU A 110 -5.85 2.41 3.20
N GLY A 111 -6.15 3.71 3.25
CA GLY A 111 -5.14 4.71 3.61
C GLY A 111 -4.59 4.50 5.00
N GLY A 112 -5.46 4.22 5.98
CA GLY A 112 -5.03 3.94 7.35
C GLY A 112 -4.17 2.69 7.46
N ALA A 113 -4.49 1.65 6.66
CA ALA A 113 -3.69 0.43 6.63
C ALA A 113 -2.30 0.69 6.03
N PHE A 114 -2.21 1.49 4.99
CA PHE A 114 -0.91 1.90 4.44
C PHE A 114 -0.11 2.69 5.46
N ASP A 115 -0.74 3.65 6.14
CA ASP A 115 -0.08 4.44 7.18
C ASP A 115 0.45 3.55 8.31
N ALA A 116 -0.33 2.56 8.72
CA ALA A 116 0.09 1.63 9.76
C ALA A 116 1.34 0.85 9.34
N VAL A 117 1.40 0.42 8.09
CA VAL A 117 2.58 -0.28 7.57
C VAL A 117 3.79 0.65 7.55
N VAL A 118 3.62 1.88 7.08
CA VAL A 118 4.70 2.88 7.04
C VAL A 118 5.23 3.13 8.46
N GLN A 119 4.35 3.27 9.44
CA GLN A 119 4.74 3.47 10.83
C GLN A 119 5.43 2.25 11.40
N HIS A 120 4.93 1.06 11.10
CA HIS A 120 5.52 -0.18 11.58
C HIS A 120 6.96 -0.35 11.05
N LEU A 121 7.17 -0.03 9.78
CA LEU A 121 8.49 -0.11 9.16
C LEU A 121 9.39 1.07 9.55
N ALA A 122 8.84 2.07 10.23
CA ALA A 122 9.56 3.30 10.61
C ALA A 122 10.22 3.96 9.40
N CYS A 123 9.50 4.02 8.29
CA CYS A 123 10.03 4.53 7.03
C CYS A 123 10.54 5.96 7.14
N ASP A 124 9.86 6.80 7.94
CA ASP A 124 10.25 8.19 8.13
C ASP A 124 11.53 8.34 8.99
N GLN A 125 11.85 7.33 9.78
CA GLN A 125 12.99 7.34 10.67
C GLN A 125 14.20 6.64 10.08
N THR A 126 13.99 5.87 9.02
CA THR A 126 15.08 5.14 8.37
C THR A 126 15.92 6.13 7.59
N PRO A 127 17.22 6.20 7.86
CA PRO A 127 18.09 7.05 7.04
C PRO A 127 18.01 6.62 5.60
N SER A 128 17.90 7.58 4.73
CA SER A 128 17.80 7.31 3.30
C SER A 128 19.14 6.99 2.67
N GLY A 129 20.04 6.58 3.43
CA GLY A 129 21.36 6.20 2.93
C GLY A 129 21.42 4.71 2.72
#